data_99220fd547d127fbbc2b86a144e0fba8
#
_entry.id   99220fd547d127fbbc2b86a144e0fba8
#
_cell.length_a   1.000
_cell.length_b   1.000
_cell.length_c   1.000
_cell.angle_alpha   90.00
_cell.angle_beta   90.00
_cell.angle_gamma   90.00
#
_symmetry.space_group_name_H-M   'P 1'
#
loop_
_entity.id
_entity.type
_entity.pdbx_description
1 polymer ?
#
loop_
_entity_poly.entity_id
_entity_poly.type
_entity_poly.pdbx_seq_one_letter_code
_entity_poly.pdbx_strand_id
1 'polypeptide(L)'
;MKNSKQTYRADFNQFTSGLIFQSPTWLDLVAGPNNWDVAIAYQGDFISGALPYVTNTKYGLKQITIPFLTPYLGPIFRYPSDLSNSKKLSYQKKTLESLINQIPDTDRFITQSDFNFDYWLPFYWNGFQQTTRYSFTLNTTPSEDELLAGFKPNIKKHIKNASKLFKVEEGRDIKPLFAMHKSDLNKKNTDLHFSKEQLEKVYLTLQKSGDCKIFNAVDERNEVVSAFFIVFDKHFTHYLIGTVKPEHRHTGVMSLLMWTVIKEAKSRGLTFNFEGSMHQSIERFFSSFGGQPQPYMQISKTSNKWLKEFTRFNH
;
A
#
# COMPACT_ATOMS: atom_id res chain seq x y z
N MET A 1 -1.14 -32.42 -6.97
CA MET A 1 -0.39 -31.21 -6.57
C MET A 1 -1.21 -30.42 -5.59
N LYS A 2 -0.65 -30.00 -4.43
CA LYS A 2 -1.36 -29.08 -3.54
C LYS A 2 -1.63 -27.80 -4.31
N ASN A 3 -2.85 -27.27 -4.26
CA ASN A 3 -3.21 -26.02 -4.87
C ASN A 3 -2.39 -24.90 -4.21
N SER A 4 -1.49 -24.23 -4.96
CA SER A 4 -0.59 -23.19 -4.46
C SER A 4 -1.32 -22.13 -3.63
N LYS A 5 -2.52 -21.75 -4.06
CA LYS A 5 -3.35 -20.78 -3.36
C LYS A 5 -3.86 -21.29 -2.00
N GLN A 6 -4.21 -22.58 -1.88
CA GLN A 6 -4.60 -23.18 -0.59
C GLN A 6 -3.41 -23.26 0.36
N THR A 7 -2.25 -23.65 -0.16
CA THR A 7 -0.98 -23.65 0.61
C THR A 7 -0.65 -22.24 1.10
N TYR A 8 -0.73 -21.24 0.22
CA TYR A 8 -0.46 -19.86 0.60
C TYR A 8 -1.42 -19.32 1.67
N ARG A 9 -2.72 -19.68 1.59
CA ARG A 9 -3.71 -19.32 2.62
C ARG A 9 -3.36 -19.92 3.99
N ALA A 10 -2.92 -21.17 4.02
CA ALA A 10 -2.57 -21.86 5.26
C ALA A 10 -1.29 -21.30 5.90
N ASP A 11 -0.31 -20.93 5.08
CA ASP A 11 1.05 -20.59 5.52
C ASP A 11 1.36 -19.08 5.52
N PHE A 12 0.42 -18.21 5.12
CA PHE A 12 0.68 -16.76 4.99
C PHE A 12 1.29 -16.14 6.25
N ASN A 13 0.80 -16.48 7.41
CA ASN A 13 1.28 -15.93 8.69
C ASN A 13 2.73 -16.33 9.03
N GLN A 14 3.30 -17.29 8.32
CA GLN A 14 4.69 -17.71 8.49
C GLN A 14 5.68 -16.83 7.70
N PHE A 15 5.19 -15.98 6.79
CA PHE A 15 6.01 -15.00 6.11
C PHE A 15 6.17 -13.77 7.01
N THR A 16 7.36 -13.56 7.52
CA THR A 16 7.65 -12.45 8.46
C THR A 16 7.56 -11.07 7.82
N SER A 17 7.85 -10.99 6.52
CA SER A 17 7.79 -9.76 5.72
C SER A 17 6.43 -9.51 5.06
N GLY A 18 5.44 -10.41 5.24
CA GLY A 18 4.14 -10.24 4.61
C GLY A 18 3.35 -9.08 5.19
N LEU A 19 3.00 -8.11 4.34
CA LEU A 19 2.12 -7.00 4.66
C LEU A 19 0.66 -7.40 4.43
N ILE A 20 -0.28 -6.64 4.99
CA ILE A 20 -1.72 -6.87 4.81
C ILE A 20 -2.11 -6.99 3.33
N PHE A 21 -1.48 -6.20 2.45
CA PHE A 21 -1.77 -6.15 1.01
C PHE A 21 -1.45 -7.45 0.26
N GLN A 22 -0.58 -8.28 0.81
CA GLN A 22 -0.21 -9.58 0.26
C GLN A 22 -1.04 -10.70 0.87
N SER A 23 -1.86 -10.40 1.90
CA SER A 23 -2.68 -11.42 2.56
C SER A 23 -3.76 -11.98 1.62
N PRO A 24 -4.08 -13.27 1.73
CA PRO A 24 -5.18 -13.87 0.96
C PRO A 24 -6.52 -13.15 1.16
N THR A 25 -6.80 -12.68 2.37
CA THR A 25 -8.03 -11.93 2.67
C THR A 25 -8.08 -10.62 1.89
N TRP A 26 -6.98 -9.86 1.89
CA TRP A 26 -6.90 -8.63 1.10
C TRP A 26 -7.09 -8.89 -0.39
N LEU A 27 -6.41 -9.88 -0.94
CA LEU A 27 -6.48 -10.23 -2.36
C LEU A 27 -7.91 -10.66 -2.77
N ASP A 28 -8.61 -11.40 -1.91
CA ASP A 28 -10.02 -11.72 -2.14
C ASP A 28 -10.92 -10.49 -2.18
N LEU A 29 -10.60 -9.46 -1.37
CA LEU A 29 -11.39 -8.23 -1.30
C LEU A 29 -11.16 -7.34 -2.53
N VAL A 30 -9.91 -7.15 -2.93
CA VAL A 30 -9.56 -6.16 -3.98
C VAL A 30 -9.54 -6.74 -5.39
N ALA A 31 -9.30 -8.04 -5.56
CA ALA A 31 -9.28 -8.69 -6.85
C ALA A 31 -10.46 -9.64 -7.06
N GLY A 32 -11.05 -10.13 -5.98
CA GLY A 32 -11.99 -11.25 -5.99
C GLY A 32 -11.28 -12.61 -5.95
N PRO A 33 -11.93 -13.63 -5.37
CA PRO A 33 -11.28 -14.91 -5.06
C PRO A 33 -10.77 -15.69 -6.27
N ASN A 34 -11.22 -15.35 -7.48
CA ASN A 34 -10.87 -16.07 -8.72
C ASN A 34 -9.87 -15.32 -9.61
N ASN A 35 -9.53 -14.08 -9.29
CA ASN A 35 -8.71 -13.22 -10.16
C ASN A 35 -7.28 -13.02 -9.67
N TRP A 36 -6.87 -13.71 -8.63
CA TRP A 36 -5.50 -13.72 -8.15
C TRP A 36 -5.00 -15.15 -7.97
N ASP A 37 -3.70 -15.31 -8.05
CA ASP A 37 -3.02 -16.57 -7.78
C ASP A 37 -1.64 -16.28 -7.16
N VAL A 38 -0.84 -17.31 -6.91
CA VAL A 38 0.45 -17.19 -6.24
C VAL A 38 1.46 -18.20 -6.78
N ALA A 39 2.65 -17.73 -7.12
CA ALA A 39 3.81 -18.58 -7.29
C ALA A 39 4.40 -18.89 -5.90
N ILE A 40 4.76 -20.15 -5.64
CA ILE A 40 5.37 -20.59 -4.39
C ILE A 40 6.70 -21.27 -4.70
N ALA A 41 7.76 -20.79 -4.05
CA ALA A 41 9.07 -21.42 -4.12
C ALA A 41 9.34 -22.29 -2.91
N TYR A 42 10.03 -23.40 -3.15
CA TYR A 42 10.45 -24.35 -2.13
C TYR A 42 11.96 -24.52 -2.15
N GLN A 43 12.56 -24.77 -0.98
CA GLN A 43 13.90 -25.30 -0.83
C GLN A 43 13.82 -26.55 0.04
N GLY A 44 13.91 -27.73 -0.59
CA GLY A 44 13.45 -28.98 0.00
C GLY A 44 11.94 -28.93 0.23
N ASP A 45 11.47 -29.32 1.41
CA ASP A 45 10.07 -29.25 1.82
C ASP A 45 9.67 -27.89 2.44
N PHE A 46 10.63 -26.97 2.56
CA PHE A 46 10.44 -25.67 3.18
C PHE A 46 9.99 -24.63 2.15
N ILE A 47 8.85 -23.95 2.41
CA ILE A 47 8.41 -22.82 1.59
C ILE A 47 9.38 -21.67 1.81
N SER A 48 10.15 -21.31 0.78
CA SER A 48 11.18 -20.28 0.85
C SER A 48 10.68 -18.89 0.47
N GLY A 49 9.60 -18.81 -0.32
CA GLY A 49 9.01 -17.55 -0.73
C GLY A 49 7.72 -17.72 -1.49
N ALA A 50 7.00 -16.61 -1.66
CA ALA A 50 5.80 -16.53 -2.46
C ALA A 50 5.75 -15.22 -3.24
N LEU A 51 5.11 -15.25 -4.39
CA LEU A 51 4.81 -14.07 -5.22
C LEU A 51 3.33 -14.12 -5.58
N PRO A 52 2.46 -13.46 -4.81
CA PRO A 52 1.06 -13.29 -5.19
C PRO A 52 0.94 -12.33 -6.36
N TYR A 53 -0.01 -12.57 -7.25
CA TYR A 53 -0.27 -11.74 -8.41
C TYR A 53 -1.76 -11.72 -8.77
N VAL A 54 -2.21 -10.61 -9.36
CA VAL A 54 -3.58 -10.42 -9.82
C VAL A 54 -3.58 -10.42 -11.35
N THR A 55 -4.40 -11.28 -11.94
CA THR A 55 -4.56 -11.38 -13.39
C THR A 55 -5.82 -10.68 -13.85
N ASN A 56 -5.73 -9.98 -14.96
CA ASN A 56 -6.89 -9.45 -15.66
C ASN A 56 -6.69 -9.53 -17.18
N THR A 57 -7.79 -9.37 -17.92
CA THR A 57 -7.74 -9.21 -19.36
C THR A 57 -8.38 -7.88 -19.71
N LYS A 58 -7.62 -6.99 -20.36
CA LYS A 58 -8.12 -5.69 -20.80
C LYS A 58 -7.76 -5.49 -22.27
N TYR A 59 -8.77 -5.18 -23.09
CA TYR A 59 -8.60 -5.04 -24.55
C TYR A 59 -7.97 -6.26 -25.22
N GLY A 60 -8.33 -7.46 -24.78
CA GLY A 60 -7.77 -8.72 -25.27
C GLY A 60 -6.35 -9.05 -24.76
N LEU A 61 -5.73 -8.17 -23.99
CA LEU A 61 -4.37 -8.35 -23.44
C LEU A 61 -4.43 -8.99 -22.08
N LYS A 62 -3.68 -10.07 -21.87
CA LYS A 62 -3.49 -10.72 -20.57
C LYS A 62 -2.50 -9.91 -19.73
N GLN A 63 -2.87 -9.52 -18.54
CA GLN A 63 -2.05 -8.66 -17.70
C GLN A 63 -1.98 -9.18 -16.26
N ILE A 64 -0.80 -9.00 -15.66
CA ILE A 64 -0.62 -9.02 -14.22
C ILE A 64 -0.43 -7.57 -13.78
N THR A 65 -1.29 -7.11 -12.88
CA THR A 65 -1.33 -5.71 -12.45
C THR A 65 -1.53 -5.58 -10.94
N ILE A 66 -1.30 -4.39 -10.43
CA ILE A 66 -1.56 -4.05 -9.04
C ILE A 66 -3.07 -3.74 -8.90
N PRO A 67 -3.81 -4.37 -7.99
CA PRO A 67 -5.20 -4.04 -7.74
C PRO A 67 -5.34 -2.70 -7.01
N PHE A 68 -6.56 -2.16 -6.96
CA PHE A 68 -6.83 -0.91 -6.25
C PHE A 68 -6.46 -1.02 -4.76
N LEU A 69 -6.12 0.09 -4.14
CA LEU A 69 -5.71 0.21 -2.73
C LEU A 69 -4.54 -0.71 -2.30
N THR A 70 -3.75 -1.21 -3.25
CA THR A 70 -2.69 -2.16 -2.95
C THR A 70 -1.33 -1.57 -3.32
N PRO A 71 -0.62 -0.92 -2.38
CA PRO A 71 0.67 -0.31 -2.65
C PRO A 71 1.76 -1.33 -2.98
N TYR A 72 1.73 -2.50 -2.34
CA TYR A 72 2.77 -3.51 -2.43
C TYR A 72 2.18 -4.90 -2.69
N LEU A 73 2.71 -5.60 -3.69
CA LEU A 73 2.31 -6.96 -4.05
C LEU A 73 3.50 -7.81 -4.56
N GLY A 74 4.72 -7.42 -4.23
CA GLY A 74 5.95 -8.10 -4.65
C GLY A 74 6.22 -9.41 -3.92
N PRO A 75 7.37 -10.02 -4.20
CA PRO A 75 7.76 -11.26 -3.57
C PRO A 75 7.96 -11.10 -2.06
N ILE A 76 7.58 -12.12 -1.32
CA ILE A 76 7.83 -12.25 0.11
C ILE A 76 8.66 -13.49 0.39
N PHE A 77 9.49 -13.42 1.43
CA PHE A 77 10.41 -14.48 1.80
C PHE A 77 10.08 -15.06 3.17
N ARG A 78 10.38 -16.33 3.32
CA ARG A 78 10.45 -17.02 4.60
C ARG A 78 11.87 -17.58 4.74
N TYR A 79 12.57 -17.14 5.77
CA TYR A 79 13.94 -17.56 6.02
C TYR A 79 13.99 -18.65 7.09
N PRO A 80 14.81 -19.72 6.92
CA PRO A 80 15.13 -20.62 8.01
C PRO A 80 15.81 -19.88 9.16
N SER A 81 15.54 -20.29 10.39
CA SER A 81 16.11 -19.66 11.59
C SER A 81 17.64 -19.74 11.69
N ASP A 82 18.21 -20.75 11.06
CA ASP A 82 19.66 -21.05 11.03
C ASP A 82 20.36 -20.49 9.78
N LEU A 83 19.66 -19.73 8.94
CA LEU A 83 20.23 -19.18 7.72
C LEU A 83 21.29 -18.11 8.03
N SER A 84 22.54 -18.40 7.74
CA SER A 84 23.63 -17.43 7.92
C SER A 84 23.54 -16.29 6.89
N ASN A 85 24.03 -15.10 7.29
CA ASN A 85 24.05 -13.92 6.42
C ASN A 85 24.80 -14.17 5.09
N SER A 86 25.88 -14.97 5.12
CA SER A 86 26.64 -15.32 3.91
C SER A 86 25.85 -16.16 2.91
N LYS A 87 24.84 -16.90 3.35
CA LYS A 87 23.99 -17.73 2.49
C LYS A 87 22.70 -17.01 2.05
N LYS A 88 22.34 -15.89 2.70
CA LYS A 88 21.08 -15.18 2.47
C LYS A 88 20.87 -14.79 1.01
N LEU A 89 21.89 -14.22 0.37
CA LEU A 89 21.81 -13.80 -1.04
C LEU A 89 21.59 -14.98 -1.99
N SER A 90 22.32 -16.09 -1.79
CA SER A 90 22.14 -17.31 -2.60
C SER A 90 20.75 -17.91 -2.39
N TYR A 91 20.23 -17.84 -1.16
CA TYR A 91 18.89 -18.29 -0.82
C TYR A 91 17.82 -17.46 -1.52
N GLN A 92 17.91 -16.12 -1.46
CA GLN A 92 17.01 -15.20 -2.15
C GLN A 92 17.04 -15.42 -3.67
N LYS A 93 18.25 -15.57 -4.25
CA LYS A 93 18.44 -15.81 -5.68
C LYS A 93 17.67 -17.06 -6.14
N LYS A 94 17.90 -18.21 -5.50
CA LYS A 94 17.23 -19.48 -5.85
C LYS A 94 15.71 -19.37 -5.69
N THR A 95 15.24 -18.72 -4.62
CA THR A 95 13.83 -18.49 -4.37
C THR A 95 13.21 -17.65 -5.48
N LEU A 96 13.83 -16.52 -5.85
CA LEU A 96 13.33 -15.65 -6.91
C LEU A 96 13.32 -16.33 -8.29
N GLU A 97 14.37 -17.06 -8.65
CA GLU A 97 14.42 -17.84 -9.90
C GLU A 97 13.25 -18.83 -9.99
N SER A 98 12.98 -19.54 -8.88
CA SER A 98 11.83 -20.46 -8.79
C SER A 98 10.48 -19.73 -8.92
N LEU A 99 10.32 -18.55 -8.29
CA LEU A 99 9.08 -17.75 -8.37
C LEU A 99 8.87 -17.20 -9.78
N ILE A 100 9.90 -16.65 -10.41
CA ILE A 100 9.84 -16.04 -11.74
C ILE A 100 9.46 -17.09 -12.80
N ASN A 101 9.98 -18.31 -12.71
CA ASN A 101 9.65 -19.40 -13.63
C ASN A 101 8.19 -19.87 -13.53
N GLN A 102 7.46 -19.48 -12.49
CA GLN A 102 6.04 -19.81 -12.29
C GLN A 102 5.11 -18.66 -12.69
N ILE A 103 5.64 -17.48 -13.05
CA ILE A 103 4.82 -16.37 -13.54
C ILE A 103 4.20 -16.79 -14.89
N PRO A 104 2.86 -16.73 -15.04
CA PRO A 104 2.24 -17.08 -16.31
C PRO A 104 2.63 -16.09 -17.42
N ASP A 105 2.65 -16.57 -18.66
CA ASP A 105 2.86 -15.72 -19.82
C ASP A 105 1.77 -14.66 -19.94
N THR A 106 2.21 -13.40 -19.98
CA THR A 106 1.34 -12.22 -20.07
C THR A 106 1.90 -11.18 -21.03
N ASP A 107 1.01 -10.38 -21.61
CA ASP A 107 1.41 -9.25 -22.45
C ASP A 107 2.08 -8.13 -21.64
N ARG A 108 1.64 -7.99 -20.38
CA ARG A 108 2.15 -7.00 -19.44
C ARG A 108 2.19 -7.56 -18.01
N PHE A 109 3.31 -7.38 -17.35
CA PHE A 109 3.51 -7.67 -15.93
C PHE A 109 3.92 -6.41 -15.20
N ILE A 110 3.26 -6.10 -14.08
CA ILE A 110 3.67 -5.05 -13.14
C ILE A 110 3.44 -5.57 -11.73
N THR A 111 4.47 -5.46 -10.89
CA THR A 111 4.38 -5.63 -9.45
C THR A 111 5.16 -4.54 -8.73
N GLN A 112 4.82 -4.29 -7.46
CA GLN A 112 5.55 -3.37 -6.59
C GLN A 112 5.96 -4.13 -5.33
N SER A 113 7.26 -4.17 -5.06
CA SER A 113 7.77 -4.75 -3.83
C SER A 113 7.48 -3.83 -2.63
N ASP A 114 7.57 -4.36 -1.43
CA ASP A 114 7.77 -3.51 -0.27
C ASP A 114 9.22 -3.00 -0.21
N PHE A 115 9.50 -2.07 0.71
CA PHE A 115 10.84 -1.46 0.85
C PHE A 115 11.87 -2.37 1.54
N ASN A 116 11.50 -3.59 1.97
CA ASN A 116 12.45 -4.60 2.47
C ASN A 116 13.01 -5.48 1.36
N PHE A 117 12.48 -5.35 0.14
CA PHE A 117 12.95 -6.08 -1.03
C PHE A 117 14.06 -5.29 -1.74
N ASP A 118 15.29 -5.73 -1.57
CA ASP A 118 16.51 -5.03 -2.03
C ASP A 118 17.28 -5.75 -3.16
N TYR A 119 16.89 -6.98 -3.51
CA TYR A 119 17.61 -7.79 -4.47
C TYR A 119 16.74 -8.26 -5.65
N TRP A 120 16.78 -7.53 -6.76
CA TRP A 120 15.94 -7.77 -7.93
C TRP A 120 16.68 -8.36 -9.14
N LEU A 121 17.99 -8.61 -9.08
CA LEU A 121 18.80 -9.09 -10.23
C LEU A 121 18.24 -10.33 -10.94
N PRO A 122 17.61 -11.33 -10.27
CA PRO A 122 16.95 -12.42 -10.97
C PRO A 122 15.83 -11.97 -11.92
N PHE A 123 15.09 -10.92 -11.58
CA PHE A 123 14.12 -10.31 -12.51
C PHE A 123 14.83 -9.68 -13.71
N TYR A 124 15.93 -8.92 -13.49
CA TYR A 124 16.70 -8.31 -14.56
C TYR A 124 17.20 -9.35 -15.56
N TRP A 125 17.77 -10.45 -15.09
CA TRP A 125 18.28 -11.54 -15.95
C TRP A 125 17.18 -12.24 -16.74
N ASN A 126 15.93 -12.15 -16.29
CA ASN A 126 14.75 -12.66 -16.98
C ASN A 126 14.03 -11.57 -17.83
N GLY A 127 14.70 -10.45 -18.10
CA GLY A 127 14.23 -9.40 -19.01
C GLY A 127 13.16 -8.47 -18.43
N PHE A 128 13.03 -8.40 -17.10
CA PHE A 128 12.22 -7.40 -16.44
C PHE A 128 12.98 -6.08 -16.32
N GLN A 129 12.24 -5.00 -16.13
CA GLN A 129 12.72 -3.65 -15.87
C GLN A 129 12.32 -3.22 -14.45
N GLN A 130 13.08 -2.30 -13.87
CA GLN A 130 12.83 -1.75 -12.55
C GLN A 130 12.76 -0.23 -12.61
N THR A 131 11.84 0.35 -11.86
CA THR A 131 11.78 1.78 -11.58
C THR A 131 11.70 1.97 -10.07
N THR A 132 12.53 2.86 -9.52
CA THR A 132 12.47 3.20 -8.09
C THR A 132 11.31 4.15 -7.84
N ARG A 133 10.50 3.82 -6.85
CA ARG A 133 9.44 4.65 -6.30
C ARG A 133 9.73 4.93 -4.83
N TYR A 134 9.04 5.89 -4.25
CA TYR A 134 9.24 6.24 -2.85
C TYR A 134 7.93 6.18 -2.07
N SER A 135 7.98 5.55 -0.90
CA SER A 135 7.06 5.74 0.18
C SER A 135 7.68 6.64 1.25
N PHE A 136 6.92 7.00 2.28
CA PHE A 136 7.41 7.75 3.42
C PHE A 136 6.95 7.06 4.70
N THR A 137 7.88 6.89 5.66
CA THR A 137 7.55 6.30 6.96
C THR A 137 7.93 7.23 8.09
N LEU A 138 7.22 7.14 9.20
CA LEU A 138 7.52 7.85 10.44
C LEU A 138 7.58 6.85 11.59
N ASN A 139 8.73 6.78 12.25
CA ASN A 139 8.85 6.04 13.50
C ASN A 139 8.01 6.73 14.58
N THR A 140 7.08 6.02 15.18
CA THR A 140 6.15 6.54 16.19
C THR A 140 6.59 6.23 17.64
N THR A 141 7.76 5.64 17.85
CA THR A 141 8.32 5.34 19.18
C THR A 141 8.49 6.58 20.07
N PRO A 142 8.99 7.76 19.55
CA PRO A 142 9.12 8.97 20.35
C PRO A 142 7.79 9.43 20.97
N SER A 143 7.83 10.20 22.04
CA SER A 143 6.64 10.81 22.66
C SER A 143 5.86 11.68 21.68
N GLU A 144 4.59 11.98 21.98
CA GLU A 144 3.79 12.88 21.15
C GLU A 144 4.43 14.26 21.01
N ASP A 145 5.02 14.78 22.09
CA ASP A 145 5.69 16.07 22.09
C ASP A 145 6.94 16.08 21.22
N GLU A 146 7.75 15.01 21.25
CA GLU A 146 8.92 14.86 20.39
C GLU A 146 8.53 14.72 18.91
N LEU A 147 7.49 13.92 18.61
CA LEU A 147 6.96 13.80 17.26
C LEU A 147 6.48 15.17 16.73
N LEU A 148 5.67 15.86 17.55
CA LEU A 148 5.16 17.19 17.20
C LEU A 148 6.29 18.21 17.06
N ALA A 149 7.32 18.14 17.90
CA ALA A 149 8.50 19.02 17.80
C ALA A 149 9.23 18.84 16.46
N GLY A 150 9.29 17.61 15.94
CA GLY A 150 9.89 17.26 14.64
C GLY A 150 9.10 17.75 13.41
N PHE A 151 7.84 18.16 13.56
CA PHE A 151 7.05 18.68 12.43
C PHE A 151 7.48 20.09 12.04
N LYS A 152 7.34 20.43 10.75
CA LYS A 152 7.58 21.80 10.28
C LYS A 152 6.68 22.81 11.00
N PRO A 153 7.14 24.06 11.24
CA PRO A 153 6.38 25.06 11.99
C PRO A 153 4.98 25.34 11.43
N ASN A 154 4.82 25.36 10.10
CA ASN A 154 3.54 25.57 9.47
C ASN A 154 2.53 24.41 9.76
N ILE A 155 2.99 23.17 9.86
CA ILE A 155 2.15 22.03 10.21
C ILE A 155 1.64 22.16 11.64
N LYS A 156 2.52 22.50 12.60
CA LYS A 156 2.12 22.75 14.00
C LYS A 156 1.07 23.86 14.08
N LYS A 157 1.24 24.95 13.31
CA LYS A 157 0.26 26.04 13.24
C LYS A 157 -1.08 25.56 12.64
N HIS A 158 -1.03 24.76 11.56
CA HIS A 158 -2.24 24.18 10.95
C HIS A 158 -3.00 23.29 11.93
N ILE A 159 -2.33 22.38 12.61
CA ILE A 159 -2.94 21.52 13.64
C ILE A 159 -3.61 22.35 14.72
N LYS A 160 -2.87 23.31 15.31
CA LYS A 160 -3.39 24.20 16.37
C LYS A 160 -4.61 25.03 15.93
N ASN A 161 -4.62 25.53 14.69
CA ASN A 161 -5.74 26.31 14.19
C ASN A 161 -6.94 25.45 13.84
N ALA A 162 -6.69 24.32 13.14
CA ALA A 162 -7.76 23.42 12.75
C ALA A 162 -8.46 22.77 13.96
N SER A 163 -7.73 22.48 15.06
CA SER A 163 -8.34 21.92 16.28
C SER A 163 -9.33 22.85 16.99
N LYS A 164 -9.34 24.14 16.65
CA LYS A 164 -10.36 25.10 17.15
C LYS A 164 -11.64 25.11 16.30
N LEU A 165 -11.55 24.65 15.07
CA LEU A 165 -12.63 24.74 14.08
C LEU A 165 -13.29 23.38 13.83
N PHE A 166 -12.57 22.29 14.06
CA PHE A 166 -13.00 20.95 13.71
C PHE A 166 -12.81 19.99 14.86
N LYS A 167 -13.78 19.11 15.07
CA LYS A 167 -13.68 17.94 15.93
C LYS A 167 -13.26 16.75 15.08
N VAL A 168 -12.36 15.93 15.58
CA VAL A 168 -12.01 14.66 14.95
C VAL A 168 -12.68 13.52 15.70
N GLU A 169 -13.30 12.60 14.94
CA GLU A 169 -13.99 11.44 15.48
C GLU A 169 -13.72 10.20 14.61
N GLU A 170 -13.89 9.02 15.19
CA GLU A 170 -13.85 7.77 14.44
C GLU A 170 -15.14 7.63 13.61
N GLY A 171 -14.98 7.55 12.29
CA GLY A 171 -16.09 7.39 11.35
C GLY A 171 -16.60 5.95 11.32
N ARG A 172 -17.90 5.78 11.17
CA ARG A 172 -18.56 4.47 11.08
C ARG A 172 -19.11 4.17 9.68
N ASP A 173 -18.99 5.11 8.74
CA ASP A 173 -19.53 5.01 7.39
C ASP A 173 -18.47 5.50 6.38
N ILE A 174 -18.29 4.71 5.34
CA ILE A 174 -17.36 5.01 4.24
C ILE A 174 -17.92 6.04 3.25
N LYS A 175 -19.25 6.28 3.25
CA LYS A 175 -19.92 7.10 2.24
C LYS A 175 -19.41 8.53 2.15
N PRO A 176 -19.21 9.28 3.27
CA PRO A 176 -18.66 10.64 3.19
C PRO A 176 -17.26 10.66 2.55
N LEU A 177 -16.38 9.74 2.95
CA LEU A 177 -15.04 9.60 2.39
C LEU A 177 -15.10 9.31 0.89
N PHE A 178 -15.90 8.32 0.47
CA PHE A 178 -16.02 7.94 -0.94
C PHE A 178 -16.56 9.10 -1.78
N ALA A 179 -17.61 9.79 -1.33
CA ALA A 179 -18.21 10.92 -2.05
C ALA A 179 -17.21 12.06 -2.28
N MET A 180 -16.47 12.45 -1.24
CA MET A 180 -15.43 13.48 -1.34
C MET A 180 -14.28 13.05 -2.24
N HIS A 181 -13.81 11.80 -2.11
CA HIS A 181 -12.72 11.26 -2.93
C HIS A 181 -13.10 11.21 -4.42
N LYS A 182 -14.30 10.71 -4.74
CA LYS A 182 -14.82 10.71 -6.12
C LYS A 182 -14.94 12.13 -6.69
N SER A 183 -15.44 13.08 -5.91
CA SER A 183 -15.53 14.48 -6.32
C SER A 183 -14.16 15.10 -6.62
N ASP A 184 -13.14 14.79 -5.79
CA ASP A 184 -11.79 15.31 -5.98
C ASP A 184 -11.12 14.74 -7.24
N LEU A 185 -11.28 13.44 -7.51
CA LEU A 185 -10.75 12.80 -8.72
C LEU A 185 -11.45 13.30 -9.99
N ASN A 186 -12.77 13.46 -9.97
CA ASN A 186 -13.52 14.01 -11.10
C ASN A 186 -13.02 15.41 -11.48
N LYS A 187 -12.73 16.28 -10.49
CA LYS A 187 -12.16 17.62 -10.75
C LYS A 187 -10.76 17.58 -11.36
N LYS A 188 -10.03 16.47 -11.15
CA LYS A 188 -8.69 16.26 -11.71
C LYS A 188 -8.70 15.49 -13.03
N ASN A 189 -9.89 15.20 -13.59
CA ASN A 189 -10.08 14.32 -14.75
C ASN A 189 -9.36 12.97 -14.58
N THR A 190 -9.38 12.43 -13.38
CA THR A 190 -8.76 11.14 -13.04
C THR A 190 -9.87 10.12 -12.74
N ASP A 191 -9.80 8.97 -13.41
CA ASP A 191 -10.76 7.90 -13.19
C ASP A 191 -10.61 7.27 -11.80
N LEU A 192 -11.74 7.02 -11.16
CA LEU A 192 -11.77 6.21 -9.95
C LEU A 192 -11.77 4.73 -10.33
N HIS A 193 -10.75 4.00 -9.91
CA HIS A 193 -10.53 2.60 -10.31
C HIS A 193 -11.28 1.57 -9.45
N PHE A 194 -12.17 2.01 -8.55
CA PHE A 194 -13.00 1.15 -7.69
C PHE A 194 -14.37 1.77 -7.43
N SER A 195 -15.36 0.92 -7.18
CA SER A 195 -16.71 1.36 -6.84
C SER A 195 -16.87 1.61 -5.33
N LYS A 196 -17.98 2.27 -4.95
CA LYS A 196 -18.34 2.45 -3.54
C LYS A 196 -18.52 1.10 -2.85
N GLU A 197 -19.17 0.16 -3.50
CA GLU A 197 -19.45 -1.19 -3.00
C GLU A 197 -18.14 -1.98 -2.75
N GLN A 198 -17.15 -1.82 -3.63
CA GLN A 198 -15.83 -2.43 -3.45
C GLN A 198 -15.12 -1.85 -2.22
N LEU A 199 -15.10 -0.53 -2.07
CA LEU A 199 -14.48 0.12 -0.90
C LEU A 199 -15.22 -0.22 0.39
N GLU A 200 -16.55 -0.24 0.36
CA GLU A 200 -17.40 -0.60 1.51
C GLU A 200 -17.15 -2.06 1.95
N LYS A 201 -17.02 -2.97 0.99
CA LYS A 201 -16.67 -4.38 1.28
C LYS A 201 -15.30 -4.49 1.97
N VAL A 202 -14.29 -3.76 1.49
CA VAL A 202 -12.96 -3.71 2.14
C VAL A 202 -13.11 -3.19 3.56
N TYR A 203 -13.75 -2.03 3.75
CA TYR A 203 -13.95 -1.42 5.06
C TYR A 203 -14.66 -2.35 6.04
N LEU A 204 -15.83 -2.85 5.67
CA LEU A 204 -16.66 -3.69 6.56
C LEU A 204 -15.97 -5.01 6.96
N THR A 205 -15.16 -5.57 6.07
CA THR A 205 -14.42 -6.80 6.37
C THR A 205 -13.28 -6.54 7.34
N LEU A 206 -12.45 -5.51 7.07
CA LEU A 206 -11.31 -5.17 7.92
C LEU A 206 -11.74 -4.55 9.26
N GLN A 207 -12.87 -3.86 9.31
CA GLN A 207 -13.42 -3.32 10.56
C GLN A 207 -13.74 -4.43 11.56
N LYS A 208 -14.28 -5.56 11.09
CA LYS A 208 -14.62 -6.72 11.95
C LYS A 208 -13.39 -7.33 12.62
N SER A 209 -12.23 -7.31 11.97
CA SER A 209 -10.97 -7.80 12.53
C SER A 209 -10.18 -6.71 13.27
N GLY A 210 -10.62 -5.44 13.22
CA GLY A 210 -9.91 -4.31 13.82
C GLY A 210 -8.70 -3.83 12.99
N ASP A 211 -8.61 -4.27 11.72
CA ASP A 211 -7.47 -3.97 10.83
C ASP A 211 -7.64 -2.68 10.03
N CYS A 212 -8.68 -1.90 10.28
CA CYS A 212 -8.84 -0.57 9.68
C CYS A 212 -9.62 0.39 10.58
N LYS A 213 -9.45 1.69 10.30
CA LYS A 213 -10.29 2.77 10.83
C LYS A 213 -10.53 3.86 9.79
N ILE A 214 -11.63 4.58 9.97
CA ILE A 214 -11.89 5.86 9.32
C ILE A 214 -11.83 6.93 10.40
N PHE A 215 -11.19 8.06 10.09
CA PHE A 215 -11.25 9.26 10.92
C PHE A 215 -11.90 10.38 10.12
N ASN A 216 -12.90 11.01 10.71
CA ASN A 216 -13.60 12.15 10.14
C ASN A 216 -13.25 13.42 10.92
N ALA A 217 -13.02 14.51 10.21
CA ALA A 217 -13.10 15.84 10.79
C ALA A 217 -14.46 16.43 10.48
N VAL A 218 -15.16 16.90 11.52
CA VAL A 218 -16.49 17.52 11.41
C VAL A 218 -16.42 18.98 11.83
N ASP A 219 -17.22 19.81 11.18
CA ASP A 219 -17.37 21.22 11.51
C ASP A 219 -18.40 21.45 12.65
N GLU A 220 -18.70 22.70 12.97
CA GLU A 220 -19.67 23.11 14.00
C GLU A 220 -21.11 22.65 13.72
N ARG A 221 -21.42 22.31 12.44
CA ARG A 221 -22.73 21.78 12.02
C ARG A 221 -22.76 20.25 12.00
N ASN A 222 -21.69 19.59 12.51
CA ASN A 222 -21.47 18.15 12.43
C ASN A 222 -21.41 17.60 10.99
N GLU A 223 -21.06 18.44 10.01
CA GLU A 223 -20.80 17.97 8.66
C GLU A 223 -19.37 17.43 8.52
N VAL A 224 -19.21 16.27 7.89
CA VAL A 224 -17.89 15.72 7.56
C VAL A 224 -17.24 16.60 6.49
N VAL A 225 -16.12 17.23 6.82
CA VAL A 225 -15.37 18.13 5.93
C VAL A 225 -14.09 17.50 5.39
N SER A 226 -13.57 16.51 6.10
CA SER A 226 -12.38 15.73 5.70
C SER A 226 -12.45 14.33 6.30
N ALA A 227 -11.92 13.34 5.59
CA ALA A 227 -11.93 11.97 6.06
C ALA A 227 -10.66 11.23 5.61
N PHE A 228 -10.15 10.36 6.49
CA PHE A 228 -9.00 9.49 6.25
C PHE A 228 -9.37 8.03 6.47
N PHE A 229 -8.93 7.17 5.57
CA PHE A 229 -9.02 5.72 5.70
C PHE A 229 -7.62 5.15 5.89
N ILE A 230 -7.43 4.44 7.00
CA ILE A 230 -6.18 3.79 7.36
C ILE A 230 -6.40 2.29 7.57
N VAL A 231 -5.38 1.50 7.28
CA VAL A 231 -5.35 0.07 7.56
C VAL A 231 -4.13 -0.29 8.38
N PHE A 232 -4.23 -1.39 9.13
CA PHE A 232 -3.19 -1.85 10.03
C PHE A 232 -2.71 -3.23 9.60
N ASP A 233 -1.42 -3.46 9.77
CA ASP A 233 -0.86 -4.80 9.84
C ASP A 233 0.04 -4.93 11.07
N LYS A 234 0.81 -6.00 11.16
CA LYS A 234 1.70 -6.24 12.31
C LYS A 234 2.88 -5.27 12.44
N HIS A 235 3.16 -4.45 11.44
CA HIS A 235 4.32 -3.56 11.38
C HIS A 235 3.93 -2.10 11.21
N PHE A 236 2.85 -1.85 10.46
CA PHE A 236 2.53 -0.52 9.97
C PHE A 236 1.06 -0.14 10.18
N THR A 237 0.85 1.16 10.33
CA THR A 237 -0.39 1.84 10.01
C THR A 237 -0.23 2.48 8.64
N HIS A 238 -1.02 2.05 7.66
CA HIS A 238 -0.96 2.54 6.29
C HIS A 238 -2.05 3.57 6.04
N TYR A 239 -1.68 4.73 5.52
CA TYR A 239 -2.59 5.78 5.09
C TYR A 239 -3.01 5.56 3.64
N LEU A 240 -4.20 5.04 3.40
CA LEU A 240 -4.63 4.66 2.05
C LEU A 240 -5.41 5.73 1.30
N ILE A 241 -6.33 6.40 1.96
CA ILE A 241 -7.15 7.44 1.33
C ILE A 241 -7.27 8.61 2.29
N GLY A 242 -7.00 9.82 1.78
CA GLY A 242 -7.34 11.06 2.47
C GLY A 242 -8.02 12.03 1.53
N THR A 243 -9.05 12.66 2.03
CA THR A 243 -9.86 13.59 1.25
C THR A 243 -10.34 14.74 2.10
N VAL A 244 -10.62 15.87 1.44
CA VAL A 244 -11.11 17.10 2.07
C VAL A 244 -12.01 17.84 1.11
N LYS A 245 -13.11 18.42 1.63
CA LYS A 245 -13.95 19.33 0.85
C LYS A 245 -13.12 20.52 0.34
N PRO A 246 -13.26 20.95 -0.92
CA PRO A 246 -12.41 21.98 -1.52
C PRO A 246 -12.34 23.29 -0.71
N GLU A 247 -13.44 23.70 -0.13
CA GLU A 247 -13.57 24.91 0.68
C GLU A 247 -12.76 24.85 1.98
N HIS A 248 -12.38 23.68 2.45
CA HIS A 248 -11.63 23.46 3.69
C HIS A 248 -10.13 23.14 3.47
N ARG A 249 -9.63 23.12 2.23
CA ARG A 249 -8.23 22.78 1.93
C ARG A 249 -7.20 23.69 2.62
N HIS A 250 -7.56 24.97 2.81
CA HIS A 250 -6.67 25.96 3.41
C HIS A 250 -6.74 26.02 4.95
N THR A 251 -7.67 25.29 5.58
CA THR A 251 -7.93 25.39 7.03
C THR A 251 -6.95 24.62 7.89
N GLY A 252 -6.11 23.75 7.29
CA GLY A 252 -5.20 22.86 8.02
C GLY A 252 -5.86 21.57 8.53
N VAL A 253 -7.13 21.31 8.20
CA VAL A 253 -7.87 20.12 8.65
C VAL A 253 -7.19 18.80 8.26
N MET A 254 -6.57 18.73 7.07
CA MET A 254 -5.77 17.56 6.66
C MET A 254 -4.58 17.32 7.60
N SER A 255 -3.95 18.41 8.09
CA SER A 255 -2.84 18.29 9.04
C SER A 255 -3.33 17.80 10.41
N LEU A 256 -4.51 18.23 10.84
CA LEU A 256 -5.13 17.75 12.07
C LEU A 256 -5.45 16.26 11.99
N LEU A 257 -6.08 15.80 10.90
CA LEU A 257 -6.37 14.38 10.68
C LEU A 257 -5.08 13.54 10.57
N MET A 258 -4.05 14.05 9.86
CA MET A 258 -2.77 13.36 9.77
C MET A 258 -2.12 13.17 11.15
N TRP A 259 -2.14 14.21 11.98
CA TRP A 259 -1.66 14.08 13.35
C TRP A 259 -2.46 13.07 14.16
N THR A 260 -3.79 13.05 14.00
CA THR A 260 -4.65 12.06 14.68
C THR A 260 -4.30 10.62 14.28
N VAL A 261 -4.10 10.34 13.00
CA VAL A 261 -3.76 8.96 12.55
C VAL A 261 -2.33 8.57 12.91
N ILE A 262 -1.39 9.51 13.01
CA ILE A 262 -0.04 9.26 13.55
C ILE A 262 -0.13 8.88 15.03
N LYS A 263 -0.98 9.54 15.82
CA LYS A 263 -1.21 9.18 17.23
C LYS A 263 -1.87 7.81 17.36
N GLU A 264 -2.78 7.45 16.47
CA GLU A 264 -3.37 6.10 16.41
C GLU A 264 -2.29 5.04 16.12
N ALA A 265 -1.37 5.29 15.18
CA ALA A 265 -0.24 4.42 14.93
C ALA A 265 0.64 4.24 16.18
N LYS A 266 0.95 5.35 16.85
CA LYS A 266 1.71 5.34 18.10
C LYS A 266 1.04 4.53 19.20
N SER A 267 -0.26 4.71 19.41
CA SER A 267 -1.02 3.98 20.45
C SER A 267 -1.02 2.46 20.22
N ARG A 268 -0.82 2.03 18.97
CA ARG A 268 -0.68 0.62 18.58
C ARG A 268 0.77 0.13 18.56
N GLY A 269 1.75 1.00 18.79
CA GLY A 269 3.18 0.67 18.67
C GLY A 269 3.63 0.37 17.23
N LEU A 270 2.91 0.90 16.22
CA LEU A 270 3.17 0.64 14.80
C LEU A 270 3.90 1.82 14.16
N THR A 271 4.80 1.55 13.21
CA THR A 271 5.37 2.58 12.33
C THR A 271 4.26 3.15 11.43
N PHE A 272 4.22 4.48 11.26
CA PHE A 272 3.27 5.10 10.34
C PHE A 272 3.84 5.14 8.93
N ASN A 273 3.10 4.58 7.97
CA ASN A 273 3.41 4.63 6.54
C ASN A 273 2.43 5.58 5.85
N PHE A 274 2.95 6.71 5.35
CA PHE A 274 2.17 7.69 4.59
C PHE A 274 1.73 7.17 3.23
N GLU A 275 2.22 6.01 2.84
CA GLU A 275 2.20 5.48 1.50
C GLU A 275 2.98 6.36 0.49
N GLY A 276 3.11 5.86 -0.74
CA GLY A 276 4.01 6.49 -1.69
C GLY A 276 3.31 7.49 -2.59
N SER A 277 4.02 8.54 -2.92
CA SER A 277 3.66 9.38 -4.04
C SER A 277 4.90 9.95 -4.74
N MET A 278 4.90 9.87 -6.06
CA MET A 278 5.89 10.55 -6.91
C MET A 278 5.51 12.01 -7.18
N HIS A 279 4.40 12.51 -6.63
CA HIS A 279 3.96 13.90 -6.78
C HIS A 279 4.64 14.80 -5.75
N GLN A 280 5.34 15.83 -6.23
CA GLN A 280 6.10 16.77 -5.41
C GLN A 280 5.27 17.43 -4.28
N SER A 281 4.00 17.76 -4.54
CA SER A 281 3.14 18.37 -3.53
C SER A 281 2.80 17.43 -2.38
N ILE A 282 2.63 16.12 -2.67
CA ILE A 282 2.33 15.09 -1.67
C ILE A 282 3.61 14.76 -0.88
N GLU A 283 4.74 14.63 -1.56
CA GLU A 283 6.06 14.48 -0.93
C GLU A 283 6.31 15.59 0.11
N ARG A 284 6.12 16.87 -0.30
CA ARG A 284 6.27 18.02 0.61
C ARG A 284 5.36 17.96 1.83
N PHE A 285 4.15 17.43 1.65
CA PHE A 285 3.21 17.26 2.75
C PHE A 285 3.70 16.19 3.72
N PHE A 286 4.08 15.00 3.25
CA PHE A 286 4.56 13.91 4.08
C PHE A 286 5.88 14.23 4.79
N SER A 287 6.86 14.79 4.08
CA SER A 287 8.13 15.22 4.67
C SER A 287 7.96 16.31 5.73
N SER A 288 6.86 17.08 5.66
CA SER A 288 6.56 18.13 6.65
C SER A 288 6.15 17.58 8.03
N PHE A 289 5.78 16.30 8.11
CA PHE A 289 5.54 15.56 9.36
C PHE A 289 6.78 14.76 9.83
N GLY A 290 7.95 14.99 9.23
CA GLY A 290 9.16 14.23 9.56
C GLY A 290 9.22 12.86 8.88
N GLY A 291 8.34 12.60 7.91
CA GLY A 291 8.36 11.36 7.13
C GLY A 291 9.70 11.16 6.44
N GLN A 292 10.27 9.97 6.58
CA GLN A 292 11.54 9.57 5.97
C GLN A 292 11.28 8.81 4.67
N PRO A 293 11.93 9.15 3.55
CA PRO A 293 11.74 8.48 2.28
C PRO A 293 12.22 7.03 2.34
N GLN A 294 11.40 6.11 1.86
CA GLN A 294 11.69 4.69 1.75
C GLN A 294 11.58 4.28 0.28
N PRO A 295 12.72 3.99 -0.39
CA PRO A 295 12.68 3.52 -1.77
C PRO A 295 12.10 2.11 -1.84
N TYR A 296 11.28 1.86 -2.86
CA TYR A 296 10.80 0.53 -3.21
C TYR A 296 10.79 0.33 -4.73
N MET A 297 10.71 -0.90 -5.17
CA MET A 297 10.86 -1.23 -6.59
C MET A 297 9.51 -1.51 -7.24
N GLN A 298 9.24 -0.86 -8.35
CA GLN A 298 8.26 -1.31 -9.32
C GLN A 298 8.99 -2.15 -10.37
N ILE A 299 8.61 -3.42 -10.48
CA ILE A 299 9.16 -4.37 -11.43
C ILE A 299 8.12 -4.58 -12.54
N SER A 300 8.56 -4.48 -13.79
CA SER A 300 7.65 -4.59 -14.93
C SER A 300 8.29 -5.35 -16.09
N LYS A 301 7.44 -5.99 -16.91
CA LYS A 301 7.84 -6.59 -18.18
C LYS A 301 6.69 -6.42 -19.16
N THR A 302 6.98 -5.98 -20.37
CA THR A 302 6.03 -5.88 -21.48
C THR A 302 6.52 -6.79 -22.60
N SER A 303 5.77 -7.84 -22.88
CA SER A 303 6.11 -8.82 -23.92
C SER A 303 5.53 -8.41 -25.27
N ASN A 304 4.38 -7.74 -25.28
CA ASN A 304 3.71 -7.28 -26.49
C ASN A 304 4.46 -6.11 -27.14
N LYS A 305 4.86 -6.27 -28.42
CA LYS A 305 5.64 -5.25 -29.15
C LYS A 305 4.91 -3.92 -29.30
N TRP A 306 3.60 -3.93 -29.53
CA TRP A 306 2.77 -2.73 -29.66
C TRP A 306 2.71 -1.93 -28.37
N LEU A 307 2.58 -2.62 -27.22
CA LEU A 307 2.60 -1.96 -25.93
C LEU A 307 3.98 -1.37 -25.58
N LYS A 308 5.09 -1.96 -26.06
CA LYS A 308 6.44 -1.41 -25.86
C LYS A 308 6.62 -0.05 -26.53
N GLU A 309 6.05 0.15 -27.70
CA GLU A 309 6.12 1.44 -28.40
C GLU A 309 5.29 2.51 -27.70
N PHE A 310 4.06 2.19 -27.26
CA PHE A 310 3.21 3.13 -26.51
C PHE A 310 3.82 3.54 -25.16
N THR A 311 4.53 2.68 -24.46
CA THR A 311 5.16 3.01 -23.17
C THR A 311 6.44 3.84 -23.33
N ARG A 312 7.08 3.87 -24.51
CA ARG A 312 8.25 4.72 -24.78
C ARG A 312 7.91 6.20 -24.95
N PHE A 313 6.67 6.54 -25.28
CA PHE A 313 6.22 7.91 -25.53
C PHE A 313 5.61 8.61 -24.30
N ASN A 314 5.45 7.91 -23.17
CA ASN A 314 4.81 8.44 -21.94
C ASN A 314 5.76 8.51 -20.72
N HIS A 315 7.05 8.75 -20.97
CA HIS A 315 8.05 9.02 -19.91
C HIS A 315 8.57 10.44 -20.02
#